data_e05362eba5188dbd1898c1a09d18b03e
#
_entry.id   e05362eba5188dbd1898c1a09d18b03e
#
_cell.length_a   1.000
_cell.length_b   1.000
_cell.length_c   1.000
_cell.angle_alpha   90.00
_cell.angle_beta   90.00
_cell.angle_gamma   90.00
#
_symmetry.space_group_name_H-M   'P 1'
#
loop_
_entity.id
_entity.type
_entity.pdbx_description
1 polymer ?
#
loop_
_entity_poly.entity_id
_entity_poly.type
_entity_poly.pdbx_seq_one_letter_code
_entity_poly.pdbx_strand_id
1 'polypeptide(L)'
;MADLLAIKARGVGERIVALAAAGTPVVGICGGFQILGREVRDPHGLEGAVGGALPGLGLLPVTNVLELEKTLTRATARHAASGLTVRGYEIHHGQLEGDGWEPGIVRADGATVGVSARGGAVWGTYLHGIFDDDVFRRWFIDGLRVRRGLAPLGRPVAVYDLEQAFDRLAETVRANIDLQAVLRLVGLA
;
A
#
# COMPACT_ATOMS: atom_id res chain seq x y z
N MET A 1 -6.90 -1.51 13.00
CA MET A 1 -8.22 -1.64 13.67
C MET A 1 -8.92 -0.28 13.83
N ALA A 2 -8.32 0.72 14.47
CA ALA A 2 -8.95 2.04 14.71
C ALA A 2 -9.38 2.77 13.42
N ASP A 3 -8.54 2.77 12.39
CA ASP A 3 -8.86 3.40 11.10
C ASP A 3 -10.05 2.75 10.40
N LEU A 4 -10.18 1.42 10.48
CA LEU A 4 -11.32 0.69 9.92
C LEU A 4 -12.63 1.11 10.59
N LEU A 5 -12.63 1.26 11.93
CA LEU A 5 -13.79 1.77 12.67
C LEU A 5 -14.11 3.21 12.26
N ALA A 6 -13.09 4.07 12.15
CA ALA A 6 -13.29 5.47 11.76
C ALA A 6 -13.83 5.62 10.34
N ILE A 7 -13.35 4.82 9.38
CA ILE A 7 -13.81 4.80 7.98
C ILE A 7 -15.29 4.39 7.93
N LYS A 8 -15.67 3.35 8.68
CA LYS A 8 -17.08 2.90 8.76
C LYS A 8 -17.99 3.94 9.42
N ALA A 9 -17.59 4.46 10.58
CA ALA A 9 -18.39 5.43 11.31
C ALA A 9 -18.67 6.73 10.52
N ARG A 10 -17.81 7.06 9.56
CA ARG A 10 -17.94 8.26 8.72
C ARG A 10 -18.60 8.02 7.36
N GLY A 11 -19.08 6.82 7.07
CA GLY A 11 -19.67 6.48 5.76
C GLY A 11 -18.66 6.40 4.60
N VAL A 12 -17.34 6.48 4.88
CA VAL A 12 -16.31 6.41 3.85
C VAL A 12 -16.21 4.99 3.28
N GLY A 13 -16.41 3.96 4.12
CA GLY A 13 -16.39 2.58 3.70
C GLY A 13 -17.48 2.28 2.65
N GLU A 14 -18.71 2.69 2.89
CA GLU A 14 -19.84 2.55 1.96
C GLU A 14 -19.57 3.29 0.65
N ARG A 15 -18.94 4.46 0.72
CA ARG A 15 -18.57 5.22 -0.48
C ARG A 15 -17.52 4.50 -1.31
N ILE A 16 -16.50 3.89 -0.69
CA ILE A 16 -15.48 3.09 -1.37
C ILE A 16 -16.14 1.89 -2.06
N VAL A 17 -17.03 1.17 -1.35
CA VAL A 17 -17.76 0.02 -1.92
C VAL A 17 -18.62 0.44 -3.11
N ALA A 18 -19.34 1.56 -3.02
CA ALA A 18 -20.14 2.09 -4.11
C ALA A 18 -19.29 2.48 -5.33
N LEU A 19 -18.14 3.11 -5.12
CA LEU A 19 -17.19 3.46 -6.20
C LEU A 19 -16.63 2.20 -6.88
N ALA A 20 -16.25 1.18 -6.10
CA ALA A 20 -15.80 -0.09 -6.64
C ALA A 20 -16.91 -0.81 -7.44
N ALA A 21 -18.15 -0.75 -6.98
CA ALA A 21 -19.31 -1.29 -7.69
C ALA A 21 -19.58 -0.56 -9.01
N ALA A 22 -19.32 0.76 -9.05
CA ALA A 22 -19.41 1.58 -10.26
C ALA A 22 -18.20 1.41 -11.21
N GLY A 23 -17.27 0.47 -10.91
CA GLY A 23 -16.10 0.19 -11.74
C GLY A 23 -14.92 1.14 -11.53
N THR A 24 -14.95 2.01 -10.53
CA THR A 24 -13.77 2.82 -10.16
C THR A 24 -12.68 1.91 -9.62
N PRO A 25 -11.43 2.01 -10.11
CA PRO A 25 -10.31 1.28 -9.54
C PRO A 25 -10.08 1.64 -8.07
N VAL A 26 -9.89 0.62 -7.25
CA VAL A 26 -9.62 0.77 -5.82
C VAL A 26 -8.34 0.02 -5.48
N VAL A 27 -7.41 0.73 -4.85
CA VAL A 27 -6.11 0.18 -4.43
C VAL A 27 -5.96 0.33 -2.93
N GLY A 28 -5.59 -0.75 -2.25
CA GLY A 28 -5.24 -0.76 -0.84
C GLY A 28 -3.77 -1.08 -0.62
N ILE A 29 -3.04 -0.27 0.13
CA ILE A 29 -1.65 -0.54 0.51
C ILE A 29 -1.59 -0.72 2.02
N CYS A 30 -0.97 -1.80 2.50
CA CYS A 30 -0.78 -2.13 3.91
C CYS A 30 -2.11 -2.11 4.69
N GLY A 31 -2.31 -1.19 5.62
CA GLY A 31 -3.60 -1.03 6.33
C GLY A 31 -4.78 -0.84 5.39
N GLY A 32 -4.60 -0.15 4.26
CA GLY A 32 -5.61 -0.04 3.20
C GLY A 32 -5.95 -1.40 2.58
N PHE A 33 -4.97 -2.27 2.37
CA PHE A 33 -5.19 -3.63 1.91
C PHE A 33 -6.01 -4.45 2.92
N GLN A 34 -5.67 -4.36 4.21
CA GLN A 34 -6.41 -5.03 5.27
C GLN A 34 -7.88 -4.61 5.28
N ILE A 35 -8.14 -3.29 5.18
CA ILE A 35 -9.49 -2.71 5.15
C ILE A 35 -10.32 -3.23 3.98
N LEU A 36 -9.72 -3.47 2.81
CA LEU A 36 -10.41 -3.99 1.63
C LEU A 36 -10.80 -5.48 1.77
N GLY A 37 -10.17 -6.23 2.67
CA GLY A 37 -10.44 -7.65 2.93
C GLY A 37 -11.84 -7.92 3.48
N ARG A 38 -12.14 -9.19 3.72
CA ARG A 38 -13.36 -9.63 4.38
C ARG A 38 -13.36 -9.27 5.87
N GLU A 39 -12.21 -9.44 6.51
CA GLU A 39 -12.04 -9.31 7.95
C GLU A 39 -10.58 -8.98 8.30
N VAL A 40 -10.39 -8.26 9.40
CA VAL A 40 -9.11 -8.10 10.07
C VAL A 40 -9.23 -8.74 11.44
N ARG A 41 -8.39 -9.74 11.74
CA ARG A 41 -8.31 -10.42 13.02
C ARG A 41 -7.07 -10.01 13.77
N ASP A 42 -7.21 -9.79 15.07
CA ASP A 42 -6.13 -9.43 15.99
C ASP A 42 -6.10 -10.39 17.18
N PRO A 43 -5.63 -11.64 16.97
CA PRO A 43 -5.64 -12.64 18.03
C PRO A 43 -4.76 -12.26 19.22
N HIS A 44 -3.77 -11.40 18.99
CA HIS A 44 -2.75 -11.03 19.98
C HIS A 44 -2.95 -9.64 20.60
N GLY A 45 -3.93 -8.85 20.12
CA GLY A 45 -4.18 -7.49 20.62
C GLY A 45 -3.10 -6.48 20.22
N LEU A 46 -2.53 -6.61 19.04
CA LEU A 46 -1.48 -5.71 18.53
C LEU A 46 -2.02 -4.30 18.22
N GLU A 47 -3.26 -4.21 17.76
CA GLU A 47 -3.91 -2.95 17.40
C GLU A 47 -5.26 -2.74 18.09
N GLY A 48 -5.67 -3.67 18.96
CA GLY A 48 -6.94 -3.61 19.65
C GLY A 48 -7.03 -4.54 20.86
N ALA A 49 -8.22 -5.01 21.17
CA ALA A 49 -8.40 -6.02 22.22
C ALA A 49 -7.91 -7.39 21.74
N VAL A 50 -7.32 -8.18 22.63
CA VAL A 50 -6.90 -9.57 22.36
C VAL A 50 -8.08 -10.37 21.81
N GLY A 51 -7.87 -11.10 20.73
CA GLY A 51 -8.93 -11.86 20.03
C GLY A 51 -9.92 -10.99 19.28
N GLY A 52 -9.63 -9.70 19.11
CA GLY A 52 -10.47 -8.78 18.36
C GLY A 52 -10.58 -9.15 16.87
N ALA A 53 -11.75 -8.97 16.30
CA ALA A 53 -11.99 -9.11 14.88
C ALA A 53 -12.94 -8.02 14.39
N LEU A 54 -12.66 -7.46 13.22
CA LEU A 54 -13.51 -6.46 12.59
C LEU A 54 -13.76 -6.84 11.13
N PRO A 55 -15.07 -6.82 10.68
CA PRO A 55 -15.35 -7.02 9.27
C PRO A 55 -14.71 -5.89 8.46
N GLY A 56 -13.99 -6.24 7.38
CA GLY A 56 -13.47 -5.31 6.39
C GLY A 56 -14.57 -4.78 5.46
N LEU A 57 -14.20 -4.27 4.30
CA LEU A 57 -15.14 -3.81 3.28
C LEU A 57 -15.60 -4.93 2.33
N GLY A 58 -15.01 -6.12 2.41
CA GLY A 58 -15.40 -7.29 1.63
C GLY A 58 -15.15 -7.14 0.12
N LEU A 59 -14.27 -6.24 -0.28
CA LEU A 59 -13.94 -6.00 -1.68
C LEU A 59 -12.90 -7.00 -2.21
N LEU A 60 -12.07 -7.55 -1.32
CA LEU A 60 -11.10 -8.60 -1.61
C LEU A 60 -11.45 -9.87 -0.83
N PRO A 61 -11.34 -11.07 -1.44
CA PRO A 61 -11.73 -12.34 -0.83
C PRO A 61 -10.70 -12.90 0.16
N VAL A 62 -10.14 -12.06 1.01
CA VAL A 62 -9.04 -12.38 1.93
C VAL A 62 -9.36 -11.91 3.34
N THR A 63 -8.94 -12.69 4.35
CA THR A 63 -8.88 -12.28 5.75
C THR A 63 -7.43 -11.92 6.08
N ASN A 64 -7.24 -10.83 6.81
CA ASN A 64 -5.94 -10.41 7.29
C ASN A 64 -5.84 -10.73 8.79
N VAL A 65 -4.84 -11.50 9.20
CA VAL A 65 -4.57 -11.86 10.58
C VAL A 65 -3.31 -11.16 11.04
N LEU A 66 -3.40 -10.41 12.14
CA LEU A 66 -2.26 -9.72 12.72
C LEU A 66 -1.47 -10.68 13.61
N GLU A 67 -0.27 -11.05 13.15
CA GLU A 67 0.63 -11.98 13.84
C GLU A 67 1.71 -11.24 14.63
N LEU A 68 2.24 -11.90 15.68
CA LEU A 68 3.31 -11.34 16.51
C LEU A 68 4.58 -11.06 15.70
N GLU A 69 4.90 -11.95 14.78
CA GLU A 69 6.05 -11.79 13.91
C GLU A 69 5.80 -10.71 12.87
N LYS A 70 6.68 -9.72 12.86
CA LYS A 70 6.63 -8.61 11.92
C LYS A 70 7.46 -8.91 10.68
N THR A 71 6.85 -8.87 9.52
CA THR A 71 7.58 -8.88 8.25
C THR A 71 8.26 -7.52 8.05
N LEU A 72 9.58 -7.53 7.85
CA LEU A 72 10.38 -6.36 7.48
C LEU A 72 11.40 -6.78 6.43
N THR A 73 11.14 -6.49 5.16
CA THR A 73 12.03 -6.89 4.06
C THR A 73 11.90 -5.99 2.86
N ARG A 74 13.00 -5.82 2.12
CA ARG A 74 12.93 -5.30 0.75
C ARG A 74 12.50 -6.42 -0.18
N ALA A 75 11.61 -6.13 -1.11
CA ALA A 75 11.05 -7.13 -1.98
C ALA A 75 11.06 -6.70 -3.45
N THR A 76 11.33 -7.67 -4.31
CA THR A 76 11.05 -7.61 -5.74
C THR A 76 9.91 -8.56 -6.01
N ALA A 77 8.89 -8.09 -6.71
CA ALA A 77 7.67 -8.82 -6.97
C ALA A 77 7.21 -8.60 -8.42
N ARG A 78 6.28 -9.43 -8.87
CA ARG A 78 5.61 -9.28 -10.16
C ARG A 78 4.16 -8.87 -9.92
N HIS A 79 3.73 -7.79 -10.56
CA HIS A 79 2.31 -7.42 -10.61
C HIS A 79 1.61 -8.24 -11.70
N ALA A 80 0.62 -9.04 -11.32
CA ALA A 80 0.01 -10.04 -12.20
C ALA A 80 -0.67 -9.42 -13.43
N ALA A 81 -1.48 -8.36 -13.24
CA ALA A 81 -2.26 -7.77 -14.33
C ALA A 81 -1.40 -7.03 -15.37
N SER A 82 -0.27 -6.42 -14.98
CA SER A 82 0.63 -5.74 -15.93
C SER A 82 1.76 -6.62 -16.44
N GLY A 83 2.09 -7.68 -15.71
CA GLY A 83 3.29 -8.48 -15.93
C GLY A 83 4.60 -7.77 -15.56
N LEU A 84 4.53 -6.54 -15.05
CA LEU A 84 5.71 -5.74 -14.68
C LEU A 84 6.34 -6.25 -13.39
N THR A 85 7.66 -6.16 -13.35
CA THR A 85 8.41 -6.29 -12.12
C THR A 85 8.29 -4.99 -11.33
N VAL A 86 7.97 -5.09 -10.06
CA VAL A 86 7.85 -3.98 -9.12
C VAL A 86 8.79 -4.18 -7.95
N ARG A 87 9.27 -3.10 -7.36
CA ARG A 87 10.15 -3.12 -6.19
C ARG A 87 9.53 -2.29 -5.07
N GLY A 88 9.90 -2.67 -3.85
CA GLY A 88 9.43 -1.96 -2.67
C GLY A 88 9.91 -2.63 -1.39
N TYR A 89 9.15 -2.45 -0.33
CA TYR A 89 9.42 -3.08 0.95
C TYR A 89 8.12 -3.49 1.64
N GLU A 90 8.21 -4.51 2.46
CA GLU A 90 7.13 -4.96 3.34
C GLU A 90 7.46 -4.58 4.77
N ILE A 91 6.49 -4.02 5.49
CA ILE A 91 6.57 -3.70 6.91
C ILE A 91 5.18 -3.85 7.54
N HIS A 92 4.86 -5.07 7.99
CA HIS A 92 3.52 -5.39 8.48
C HIS A 92 3.52 -6.58 9.45
N HIS A 93 2.48 -6.68 10.25
CA HIS A 93 2.13 -7.86 11.06
C HIS A 93 1.10 -8.76 10.36
N GLY A 94 0.41 -8.24 9.35
CA GLY A 94 -0.68 -8.95 8.70
C GLY A 94 -0.20 -10.13 7.88
N GLN A 95 -0.89 -11.27 8.03
CA GLN A 95 -0.76 -12.46 7.20
C GLN A 95 -2.08 -12.70 6.48
N LEU A 96 -2.02 -13.30 5.29
CA LEU A 96 -3.19 -13.56 4.47
C LEU A 96 -3.77 -14.95 4.78
N GLU A 97 -5.04 -15.01 5.11
CA GLU A 97 -5.80 -16.25 5.26
C GLU A 97 -6.98 -16.32 4.32
N GLY A 98 -7.34 -17.55 3.97
CA GLY A 98 -8.44 -17.89 3.06
C GLY A 98 -7.94 -18.57 1.80
N ASP A 99 -8.84 -18.73 0.85
CA ASP A 99 -8.60 -19.38 -0.43
C ASP A 99 -9.39 -18.71 -1.57
N GLY A 100 -9.17 -19.16 -2.80
CA GLY A 100 -9.92 -18.70 -3.97
C GLY A 100 -9.66 -17.24 -4.37
N TRP A 101 -8.58 -16.62 -3.89
CA TRP A 101 -8.18 -15.30 -4.38
C TRP A 101 -7.29 -15.38 -5.63
N GLU A 102 -7.34 -14.34 -6.42
CA GLU A 102 -6.42 -14.15 -7.53
C GLU A 102 -5.15 -13.43 -7.02
N PRO A 103 -3.94 -14.02 -7.16
CA PRO A 103 -2.71 -13.33 -6.84
C PRO A 103 -2.58 -12.05 -7.65
N GLY A 104 -2.51 -10.91 -6.98
CA GLY A 104 -2.32 -9.60 -7.61
C GLY A 104 -0.86 -9.21 -7.72
N ILE A 105 -0.09 -9.53 -6.66
CA ILE A 105 1.35 -9.27 -6.58
C ILE A 105 2.01 -10.49 -5.96
N VAL A 106 2.99 -11.04 -6.68
CA VAL A 106 3.72 -12.24 -6.28
C VAL A 106 5.20 -11.91 -6.17
N ARG A 107 5.77 -12.17 -5.02
CA ARG A 107 7.19 -11.97 -4.72
C ARG A 107 8.05 -13.00 -5.48
N ALA A 108 9.32 -12.70 -5.64
CA ALA A 108 10.25 -13.55 -6.40
C ALA A 108 10.42 -14.97 -5.82
N ASP A 109 10.18 -15.16 -4.53
CA ASP A 109 10.18 -16.46 -3.84
C ASP A 109 8.85 -17.22 -3.95
N GLY A 110 7.87 -16.67 -4.69
CA GLY A 110 6.55 -17.26 -4.90
C GLY A 110 5.49 -16.86 -3.86
N ALA A 111 5.85 -16.10 -2.83
CA ALA A 111 4.89 -15.63 -1.84
C ALA A 111 3.92 -14.60 -2.45
N THR A 112 2.61 -14.78 -2.20
CA THR A 112 1.59 -13.80 -2.57
C THR A 112 1.58 -12.68 -1.54
N VAL A 113 1.92 -11.47 -1.96
CA VAL A 113 1.96 -10.26 -1.10
C VAL A 113 0.92 -9.23 -1.51
N GLY A 114 0.05 -9.58 -2.43
CA GLY A 114 -1.09 -8.78 -2.86
C GLY A 114 -2.12 -9.62 -3.58
N VAL A 115 -3.38 -9.24 -3.44
CA VAL A 115 -4.55 -9.94 -3.97
C VAL A 115 -5.33 -9.02 -4.88
N SER A 116 -5.89 -9.56 -5.96
CA SER A 116 -6.75 -8.83 -6.86
C SER A 116 -8.15 -9.44 -6.95
N ALA A 117 -9.09 -8.65 -7.39
CA ALA A 117 -10.46 -9.02 -7.67
C ALA A 117 -11.04 -8.15 -8.78
N ARG A 118 -12.22 -8.55 -9.28
CA ARG A 118 -12.97 -7.80 -10.31
C ARG A 118 -12.12 -7.51 -11.55
N GLY A 119 -11.37 -8.51 -12.02
CA GLY A 119 -10.51 -8.36 -13.20
C GLY A 119 -9.40 -7.33 -13.02
N GLY A 120 -8.85 -7.19 -11.80
CA GLY A 120 -7.76 -6.25 -11.48
C GLY A 120 -8.23 -4.82 -11.18
N ALA A 121 -9.53 -4.54 -11.19
CA ALA A 121 -10.04 -3.20 -10.83
C ALA A 121 -9.95 -2.91 -9.33
N VAL A 122 -9.98 -3.94 -8.49
CA VAL A 122 -9.76 -3.84 -7.04
C VAL A 122 -8.55 -4.71 -6.70
N TRP A 123 -7.57 -4.14 -6.04
CA TRP A 123 -6.42 -4.91 -5.56
C TRP A 123 -5.81 -4.28 -4.32
N GLY A 124 -5.07 -5.08 -3.60
CA GLY A 124 -4.34 -4.61 -2.43
C GLY A 124 -3.04 -5.37 -2.24
N THR A 125 -2.10 -4.77 -1.51
CA THR A 125 -0.78 -5.33 -1.27
C THR A 125 -0.16 -4.85 0.03
N TYR A 126 0.73 -5.67 0.57
CA TYR A 126 1.67 -5.29 1.62
C TYR A 126 2.95 -4.64 1.10
N LEU A 127 3.16 -4.59 -0.22
CA LEU A 127 4.33 -3.98 -0.81
C LEU A 127 4.20 -2.45 -0.83
N HIS A 128 4.92 -1.77 0.05
CA HIS A 128 5.07 -0.32 0.05
C HIS A 128 6.04 0.12 -1.05
N GLY A 129 5.93 1.38 -1.48
CA GLY A 129 6.81 1.95 -2.51
C GLY A 129 6.51 1.45 -3.93
N ILE A 130 5.45 0.68 -4.15
CA ILE A 130 5.12 0.11 -5.47
C ILE A 130 4.94 1.18 -6.55
N PHE A 131 4.49 2.38 -6.19
CA PHE A 131 4.34 3.51 -7.10
C PHE A 131 5.60 4.37 -7.25
N ASP A 132 6.68 4.04 -6.54
CA ASP A 132 7.98 4.67 -6.73
C ASP A 132 8.65 4.14 -8.01
N ASP A 133 8.27 2.94 -8.49
CA ASP A 133 8.64 2.45 -9.80
C ASP A 133 7.95 3.26 -10.90
N ASP A 134 8.75 3.99 -11.67
CA ASP A 134 8.28 4.92 -12.70
C ASP A 134 7.48 4.22 -13.80
N VAL A 135 7.88 3.02 -14.20
CA VAL A 135 7.24 2.26 -15.27
C VAL A 135 5.89 1.73 -14.80
N PHE A 136 5.84 1.16 -13.59
CA PHE A 136 4.60 0.69 -13.00
C PHE A 136 3.63 1.84 -12.74
N ARG A 137 4.11 2.93 -12.15
CA ARG A 137 3.30 4.13 -11.92
C ARG A 137 2.73 4.67 -13.23
N ARG A 138 3.54 4.70 -14.29
CA ARG A 138 3.07 5.15 -15.60
C ARG A 138 2.01 4.23 -16.17
N TRP A 139 2.22 2.93 -16.15
CA TRP A 139 1.24 1.94 -16.58
C TRP A 139 -0.10 2.13 -15.84
N PHE A 140 -0.06 2.26 -14.53
CA PHE A 140 -1.27 2.44 -13.73
C PHE A 140 -2.01 3.74 -14.08
N ILE A 141 -1.30 4.87 -14.16
CA ILE A 141 -1.89 6.16 -14.52
C ILE A 141 -2.42 6.14 -15.96
N ASP A 142 -1.76 5.50 -16.89
CA ASP A 142 -2.24 5.36 -18.26
C ASP A 142 -3.51 4.52 -18.34
N GLY A 143 -3.64 3.50 -17.53
CA GLY A 143 -4.89 2.76 -17.38
C GLY A 143 -6.05 3.64 -16.89
N LEU A 144 -5.79 4.55 -15.94
CA LEU A 144 -6.79 5.53 -15.47
C LEU A 144 -7.12 6.57 -16.57
N ARG A 145 -6.12 7.00 -17.35
CA ARG A 145 -6.33 7.92 -18.49
C ARG A 145 -7.25 7.31 -19.53
N VAL A 146 -6.99 6.08 -19.94
CA VAL A 146 -7.81 5.34 -20.91
C VAL A 146 -9.27 5.22 -20.44
N ARG A 147 -9.48 4.92 -19.15
CA ARG A 147 -10.83 4.89 -18.56
C ARG A 147 -11.55 6.24 -18.63
N ARG A 148 -10.82 7.33 -18.72
CA ARG A 148 -11.35 8.70 -18.87
C ARG A 148 -11.39 9.16 -20.32
N GLY A 149 -11.17 8.27 -21.30
CA GLY A 149 -11.13 8.61 -22.73
C GLY A 149 -9.90 9.41 -23.16
N LEU A 150 -8.85 9.44 -22.33
CA LEU A 150 -7.60 10.13 -22.64
C LEU A 150 -6.57 9.15 -23.21
N ALA A 151 -5.76 9.59 -24.16
CA ALA A 151 -4.68 8.78 -24.71
C ALA A 151 -3.62 8.48 -23.61
N PRO A 152 -3.08 7.23 -23.57
CA PRO A 152 -1.96 6.91 -22.70
C PRO A 152 -0.72 7.70 -23.15
N LEU A 153 0.17 8.05 -22.21
CA LEU A 153 1.42 8.74 -22.52
C LEU A 153 2.56 7.77 -22.85
N GLY A 154 2.48 6.53 -22.38
CA GLY A 154 3.43 5.45 -22.70
C GLY A 154 4.84 5.62 -22.12
N ARG A 155 5.13 6.73 -21.43
CA ARG A 155 6.44 7.02 -20.86
C ARG A 155 6.32 7.74 -19.52
N PRO A 156 7.25 7.54 -18.58
CA PRO A 156 7.35 8.35 -17.38
C PRO A 156 7.51 9.85 -17.73
N VAL A 157 6.73 10.70 -17.07
CA VAL A 157 6.83 12.17 -17.21
C VAL A 157 7.34 12.85 -15.94
N ALA A 158 7.32 12.13 -14.82
CA ALA A 158 7.91 12.53 -13.55
C ALA A 158 8.71 11.33 -13.04
N VAL A 159 10.01 11.50 -12.95
CA VAL A 159 10.91 10.49 -12.38
C VAL A 159 10.85 10.60 -10.85
N TYR A 160 10.79 9.45 -10.18
CA TYR A 160 10.90 9.40 -8.73
C TYR A 160 12.38 9.57 -8.34
N ASP A 161 12.72 10.75 -7.85
CA ASP A 161 14.07 11.12 -7.44
C ASP A 161 14.05 11.65 -6.01
N LEU A 162 14.47 10.79 -5.08
CA LEU A 162 14.58 11.14 -3.66
C LEU A 162 15.80 12.03 -3.35
N GLU A 163 16.87 11.92 -4.11
CA GLU A 163 18.10 12.66 -3.84
C GLU A 163 17.85 14.16 -3.90
N GLN A 164 17.21 14.63 -4.97
CA GLN A 164 16.84 16.04 -5.07
C GLN A 164 15.87 16.51 -3.97
N ALA A 165 14.99 15.61 -3.49
CA ALA A 165 14.09 15.94 -2.38
C ALA A 165 14.86 16.04 -1.06
N PHE A 166 15.83 15.15 -0.82
CA PHE A 166 16.71 15.20 0.35
C PHE A 166 17.63 16.42 0.33
N ASP A 167 18.16 16.78 -0.83
CA ASP A 167 18.97 18.01 -0.96
C ASP A 167 18.17 19.24 -0.56
N ARG A 168 16.94 19.40 -1.10
CA ARG A 168 16.06 20.52 -0.72
C ARG A 168 15.71 20.51 0.77
N LEU A 169 15.45 19.34 1.35
CA LEU A 169 15.20 19.20 2.78
C LEU A 169 16.43 19.59 3.60
N ALA A 170 17.60 19.12 3.22
CA ALA A 170 18.87 19.46 3.87
C ALA A 170 19.16 20.97 3.82
N GLU A 171 18.92 21.62 2.68
CA GLU A 171 19.04 23.07 2.56
C GLU A 171 18.05 23.80 3.48
N THR A 172 16.78 23.35 3.51
CA THR A 172 15.77 23.93 4.40
C THR A 172 16.18 23.78 5.87
N VAL A 173 16.67 22.63 6.28
CA VAL A 173 17.17 22.40 7.65
C VAL A 173 18.35 23.32 7.96
N ARG A 174 19.34 23.40 7.07
CA ARG A 174 20.50 24.28 7.26
C ARG A 174 20.14 25.76 7.39
N ALA A 175 19.12 26.20 6.64
CA ALA A 175 18.69 27.60 6.65
C ALA A 175 17.87 27.98 7.90
N ASN A 176 17.28 27.01 8.61
CA ASN A 176 16.32 27.29 9.68
C ASN A 176 16.73 26.74 11.06
N ILE A 177 17.83 25.99 11.16
CA ILE A 177 18.31 25.37 12.41
C ILE A 177 19.77 25.76 12.63
N ASP A 178 20.13 26.13 13.87
CA ASP A 178 21.53 26.26 14.29
C ASP A 178 22.14 24.86 14.43
N LEU A 179 22.69 24.36 13.30
CA LEU A 179 23.32 23.05 13.24
C LEU A 179 24.52 22.93 14.20
N GLN A 180 25.24 24.02 14.47
CA GLN A 180 26.35 24.00 15.42
C GLN A 180 25.87 23.78 16.83
N ALA A 181 24.74 24.36 17.21
CA ALA A 181 24.13 24.09 18.51
C ALA A 181 23.67 22.62 18.62
N VAL A 182 23.08 22.05 17.55
CA VAL A 182 22.69 20.64 17.52
C VAL A 182 23.92 19.72 17.65
N LEU A 183 24.97 19.99 16.87
CA LEU A 183 26.21 19.19 16.91
C LEU A 183 26.86 19.21 18.29
N ARG A 184 26.90 20.38 18.96
CA ARG A 184 27.37 20.48 20.36
C ARG A 184 26.54 19.63 21.31
N LEU A 185 25.20 19.63 21.16
CA LEU A 185 24.31 18.85 22.03
C LEU A 185 24.51 17.34 21.91
N VAL A 186 24.90 16.86 20.73
CA VAL A 186 25.15 15.42 20.48
C VAL A 186 26.63 15.05 20.58
N GLY A 187 27.50 15.98 21.00
CA GLY A 187 28.93 15.73 21.23
C GLY A 187 29.76 15.58 19.94
N LEU A 188 29.34 16.16 18.83
CA LEU A 188 30.01 16.11 17.52
C LEU A 188 30.66 17.44 17.11
N ALA A 189 30.65 18.46 17.97
CA ALA A 189 31.29 19.75 17.77
C ALA A 189 31.84 20.29 19.08
#